data_5b99d14cc814960dfc8d23b8bb077ae0
#
_entry.id   5b99d14cc814960dfc8d23b8bb077ae0
#
_cell.length_a   1.000
_cell.length_b   1.000
_cell.length_c   1.000
_cell.angle_alpha   90.00
_cell.angle_beta   90.00
_cell.angle_gamma   90.00
#
_symmetry.space_group_name_H-M   'P 1'
#
loop_
_entity.id
_entity.type
_entity.pdbx_description
1 polymer ?
#
loop_
_entity_poly.entity_id
_entity_poly.type
_entity_poly.pdbx_seq_one_letter_code
_entity_poly.pdbx_strand_id
1 'polypeptide(L)'
;MSRIYQKISNAGFNQAFINKLLPEWWDERLAETPSGKQYASLHLARIFSLAPESLKDESGAASFCFNGNHRFKHRINVGEEDLTVATAVAYSAARIAANNFGIDYDPDVNLEWAAVRGRLLKESPYVTLPALVRLCHMSGIPVVYIKNFPAKSCKMAGMALMCSGRPVIVLTQAKKHGFMLFDLAHELGHIARGHLKASDDGVFVDRKIDSDATADLEGEANSYAFGLLSGKEALRIVPETGKYLRADLLARAAKRFGEENAVDPTHVVLNYGFTQNQWPAAMSALKILCSEMPIDQDIVRTMLMEDIDQDCINDDDLELLTALCGA
;
A
#
# COMPACT_ATOMS: atom_id res chain seq x y z
N MET A 1 -13.33 -1.37 -31.23
CA MET A 1 -13.25 -1.48 -29.76
C MET A 1 -14.62 -1.91 -29.23
N SER A 2 -14.72 -2.98 -28.47
CA SER A 2 -16.03 -3.38 -27.95
C SER A 2 -16.52 -2.30 -26.97
N ARG A 3 -17.84 -2.19 -26.82
CA ARG A 3 -18.50 -1.19 -25.98
C ARG A 3 -18.09 -1.33 -24.50
N ILE A 4 -17.69 -2.54 -24.08
CA ILE A 4 -17.21 -2.82 -22.73
C ILE A 4 -15.88 -2.12 -22.45
N TYR A 5 -14.91 -2.18 -23.38
CA TYR A 5 -13.62 -1.48 -23.24
C TYR A 5 -13.79 0.03 -23.16
N GLN A 6 -14.74 0.59 -23.92
CA GLN A 6 -15.02 2.01 -23.87
C GLN A 6 -15.56 2.43 -22.50
N LYS A 7 -16.41 1.61 -21.87
CA LYS A 7 -16.91 1.85 -20.52
C LYS A 7 -15.77 1.84 -19.48
N ILE A 8 -14.87 0.87 -19.57
CA ILE A 8 -13.71 0.77 -18.67
C ILE A 8 -12.78 1.98 -18.88
N SER A 9 -12.58 2.38 -20.14
CA SER A 9 -11.78 3.57 -20.46
C SER A 9 -12.42 4.86 -19.92
N ASN A 10 -13.74 4.98 -20.00
CA ASN A 10 -14.49 6.11 -19.45
C ASN A 10 -14.47 6.12 -17.91
N ALA A 11 -14.29 4.97 -17.27
CA ALA A 11 -14.10 4.86 -15.81
C ALA A 11 -12.69 5.28 -15.36
N GLY A 12 -11.79 5.68 -16.29
CA GLY A 12 -10.46 6.23 -15.99
C GLY A 12 -9.28 5.28 -16.31
N PHE A 13 -9.53 4.07 -16.81
CA PHE A 13 -8.47 3.14 -17.20
C PHE A 13 -8.04 3.35 -18.65
N ASN A 14 -6.79 3.71 -18.90
CA ASN A 14 -6.31 3.84 -20.27
C ASN A 14 -6.10 2.47 -20.94
N GLN A 15 -6.19 2.45 -22.29
CA GLN A 15 -6.13 1.21 -23.08
C GLN A 15 -4.82 0.42 -22.85
N ALA A 16 -3.70 1.09 -22.70
CA ALA A 16 -2.42 0.42 -22.47
C ALA A 16 -2.41 -0.35 -21.14
N PHE A 17 -3.03 0.23 -20.11
CA PHE A 17 -3.17 -0.42 -18.81
C PHE A 17 -4.18 -1.58 -18.87
N ILE A 18 -5.31 -1.39 -19.57
CA ILE A 18 -6.28 -2.48 -19.80
C ILE A 18 -5.57 -3.67 -20.45
N ASN A 19 -4.89 -3.45 -21.58
CA ASN A 19 -4.22 -4.52 -22.31
C ASN A 19 -3.12 -5.23 -21.48
N LYS A 20 -2.49 -4.51 -20.56
CA LYS A 20 -1.46 -5.08 -19.68
C LYS A 20 -2.02 -6.06 -18.64
N LEU A 21 -3.28 -5.89 -18.25
CA LEU A 21 -3.91 -6.68 -17.20
C LEU A 21 -4.82 -7.80 -17.75
N LEU A 22 -5.00 -7.87 -19.07
CA LEU A 22 -5.75 -8.97 -19.68
C LEU A 22 -4.91 -10.24 -19.66
N PRO A 23 -5.49 -11.40 -19.33
CA PRO A 23 -4.77 -12.67 -19.33
C PRO A 23 -4.32 -13.05 -20.74
N GLU A 24 -3.28 -13.88 -20.84
CA GLU A 24 -2.69 -14.30 -22.14
C GLU A 24 -3.70 -14.96 -23.10
N TRP A 25 -4.69 -15.70 -22.54
CA TRP A 25 -5.73 -16.36 -23.33
C TRP A 25 -6.84 -15.43 -23.82
N TRP A 26 -6.83 -14.14 -23.44
CA TRP A 26 -7.90 -13.21 -23.74
C TRP A 26 -8.02 -12.91 -25.25
N ASP A 27 -9.22 -13.14 -25.80
CA ASP A 27 -9.57 -12.78 -27.19
C ASP A 27 -10.72 -11.75 -27.18
N GLU A 28 -10.51 -10.61 -27.82
CA GLU A 28 -11.52 -9.55 -27.91
C GLU A 28 -12.84 -10.04 -28.55
N ARG A 29 -12.80 -11.09 -29.36
CA ARG A 29 -13.97 -11.72 -30.01
C ARG A 29 -14.87 -12.46 -29.01
N LEU A 30 -14.38 -12.74 -27.80
CA LEU A 30 -15.23 -13.30 -26.73
C LEU A 30 -16.50 -12.47 -26.49
N ALA A 31 -16.41 -11.14 -26.62
CA ALA A 31 -17.54 -10.24 -26.41
C ALA A 31 -18.52 -10.16 -27.61
N GLU A 32 -18.31 -10.91 -28.71
CA GLU A 32 -19.20 -10.92 -29.87
C GLU A 32 -20.44 -11.80 -29.67
N THR A 33 -20.37 -12.80 -28.81
CA THR A 33 -21.51 -13.66 -28.45
C THR A 33 -22.18 -13.22 -27.14
N PRO A 34 -23.48 -13.47 -26.94
CA PRO A 34 -24.18 -13.11 -25.71
C PRO A 34 -23.56 -13.75 -24.45
N SER A 35 -23.22 -15.03 -24.52
CA SER A 35 -22.57 -15.75 -23.41
C SER A 35 -21.13 -15.26 -23.17
N GLY A 36 -20.37 -15.04 -24.24
CA GLY A 36 -19.04 -14.49 -24.17
C GLY A 36 -19.02 -13.04 -23.62
N LYS A 37 -20.01 -12.21 -23.99
CA LYS A 37 -20.19 -10.86 -23.45
C LYS A 37 -20.44 -10.90 -21.93
N GLN A 38 -21.25 -11.86 -21.47
CA GLN A 38 -21.50 -12.02 -20.03
C GLN A 38 -20.23 -12.44 -19.29
N TYR A 39 -19.49 -13.42 -19.82
CA TYR A 39 -18.22 -13.86 -19.27
C TYR A 39 -17.19 -12.73 -19.24
N ALA A 40 -17.00 -12.03 -20.35
CA ALA A 40 -16.11 -10.88 -20.44
C ALA A 40 -16.46 -9.78 -19.43
N SER A 41 -17.76 -9.48 -19.25
CA SER A 41 -18.21 -8.50 -18.25
C SER A 41 -17.84 -8.88 -16.84
N LEU A 42 -18.00 -10.14 -16.45
CA LEU A 42 -17.65 -10.64 -15.13
C LEU A 42 -16.13 -10.59 -14.89
N HIS A 43 -15.37 -11.06 -15.87
CA HIS A 43 -13.91 -11.11 -15.79
C HIS A 43 -13.29 -9.71 -15.70
N LEU A 44 -13.70 -8.80 -16.59
CA LEU A 44 -13.23 -7.42 -16.60
C LEU A 44 -13.68 -6.65 -15.33
N ALA A 45 -14.91 -6.89 -14.86
CA ALA A 45 -15.36 -6.32 -13.59
C ALA A 45 -14.46 -6.72 -12.43
N ARG A 46 -14.01 -7.97 -12.40
CA ARG A 46 -13.08 -8.48 -11.37
C ARG A 46 -11.71 -7.81 -11.45
N ILE A 47 -11.14 -7.67 -12.66
CA ILE A 47 -9.82 -7.05 -12.89
C ILE A 47 -9.84 -5.58 -12.44
N PHE A 48 -10.86 -4.82 -12.84
CA PHE A 48 -10.93 -3.36 -12.67
C PHE A 48 -11.76 -2.91 -11.46
N SER A 49 -12.18 -3.85 -10.61
CA SER A 49 -13.02 -3.57 -9.42
C SER A 49 -14.29 -2.80 -9.77
N LEU A 50 -14.96 -3.21 -10.87
CA LEU A 50 -16.20 -2.62 -11.35
C LEU A 50 -17.39 -3.50 -10.97
N ALA A 51 -18.58 -2.91 -10.86
CA ALA A 51 -19.81 -3.66 -10.68
C ALA A 51 -20.17 -4.37 -11.98
N PRO A 52 -20.30 -5.73 -12.00
CA PRO A 52 -20.56 -6.49 -13.22
C PRO A 52 -21.82 -6.04 -13.95
N GLU A 53 -22.85 -5.64 -13.23
CA GLU A 53 -24.13 -5.19 -13.80
C GLU A 53 -23.95 -3.88 -14.60
N SER A 54 -23.07 -3.00 -14.14
CA SER A 54 -22.77 -1.75 -14.86
C SER A 54 -22.06 -1.97 -16.20
N LEU A 55 -21.33 -3.07 -16.35
CA LEU A 55 -20.71 -3.44 -17.63
C LEU A 55 -21.70 -4.14 -18.59
N LYS A 56 -22.73 -4.81 -18.06
CA LYS A 56 -23.78 -5.47 -18.86
C LYS A 56 -24.82 -4.48 -19.39
N ASP A 57 -25.16 -3.44 -18.60
CA ASP A 57 -26.11 -2.41 -19.02
C ASP A 57 -25.57 -1.67 -20.26
N GLU A 58 -26.38 -1.58 -21.30
CA GLU A 58 -25.96 -0.94 -22.56
C GLU A 58 -25.93 0.59 -22.50
N SER A 59 -26.70 1.18 -21.61
CA SER A 59 -26.94 2.64 -21.56
C SER A 59 -26.14 3.38 -20.46
N GLY A 60 -25.74 2.68 -19.39
CA GLY A 60 -25.10 3.27 -18.22
C GLY A 60 -23.57 3.38 -18.30
N ALA A 61 -22.99 4.24 -17.45
CA ALA A 61 -21.56 4.27 -17.19
C ALA A 61 -21.12 3.07 -16.34
N ALA A 62 -19.85 2.66 -16.44
CA ALA A 62 -19.30 1.69 -15.50
C ALA A 62 -19.24 2.29 -14.08
N SER A 63 -19.64 1.53 -13.08
CA SER A 63 -19.55 1.89 -11.68
C SER A 63 -18.57 0.95 -10.96
N PHE A 64 -17.89 1.47 -9.93
CA PHE A 64 -17.01 0.65 -9.11
C PHE A 64 -17.80 -0.25 -8.16
N CYS A 65 -17.24 -1.39 -7.78
CA CYS A 65 -17.87 -2.36 -6.87
C CYS A 65 -17.83 -1.90 -5.39
N PHE A 66 -17.24 -0.76 -5.11
CA PHE A 66 -17.22 -0.11 -3.81
C PHE A 66 -17.89 1.27 -3.91
N ASN A 67 -18.54 1.72 -2.83
CA ASN A 67 -19.23 3.02 -2.84
C ASN A 67 -18.21 4.17 -2.96
N GLY A 68 -18.30 4.95 -4.03
CA GLY A 68 -17.36 6.03 -4.39
C GLY A 68 -17.29 7.24 -3.44
N ASN A 69 -17.90 7.16 -2.26
CA ASN A 69 -17.81 8.20 -1.21
C ASN A 69 -16.53 8.12 -0.38
N HIS A 70 -15.53 7.39 -0.87
CA HIS A 70 -14.23 7.30 -0.22
C HIS A 70 -13.46 8.60 -0.43
N ARG A 71 -13.35 9.41 0.62
CA ARG A 71 -12.55 10.64 0.59
C ARG A 71 -11.17 10.30 1.13
N PHE A 72 -10.17 10.37 0.25
CA PHE A 72 -8.77 10.15 0.58
C PHE A 72 -8.09 11.46 0.97
N LYS A 73 -7.02 11.36 1.76
CA LYS A 73 -6.13 12.50 1.99
C LYS A 73 -5.36 12.80 0.73
N HIS A 74 -5.71 13.91 0.07
CA HIS A 74 -4.99 14.36 -1.11
C HIS A 74 -3.75 15.18 -0.74
N ARG A 75 -2.70 15.03 -1.55
CA ARG A 75 -1.87 16.20 -1.83
C ARG A 75 -2.75 17.23 -2.55
N ILE A 76 -2.73 18.49 -2.10
CA ILE A 76 -3.39 19.61 -2.74
C ILE A 76 -3.14 19.51 -4.27
N ASN A 77 -4.21 19.36 -5.09
CA ASN A 77 -4.23 19.27 -6.56
C ASN A 77 -4.44 17.88 -7.21
N VAL A 78 -5.05 16.92 -6.55
CA VAL A 78 -5.42 15.62 -7.18
C VAL A 78 -6.93 15.56 -7.38
N GLY A 79 -7.37 15.16 -8.58
CA GLY A 79 -8.79 14.95 -8.89
C GLY A 79 -9.37 13.73 -8.15
N GLU A 80 -10.62 13.82 -7.70
CA GLU A 80 -11.31 12.68 -7.04
C GLU A 80 -11.38 11.44 -7.94
N GLU A 81 -11.50 11.62 -9.26
CA GLU A 81 -11.56 10.53 -10.24
C GLU A 81 -10.25 9.74 -10.30
N ASP A 82 -9.09 10.41 -10.27
CA ASP A 82 -7.77 9.77 -10.32
C ASP A 82 -7.52 8.90 -9.10
N LEU A 83 -8.07 9.29 -7.95
CA LEU A 83 -7.95 8.56 -6.70
C LEU A 83 -8.86 7.33 -6.68
N THR A 84 -10.08 7.43 -7.22
CA THR A 84 -11.02 6.30 -7.32
C THR A 84 -10.43 5.17 -8.17
N VAL A 85 -9.76 5.51 -9.28
CA VAL A 85 -9.06 4.54 -10.14
C VAL A 85 -7.90 3.87 -9.40
N ALA A 86 -7.10 4.65 -8.64
CA ALA A 86 -6.02 4.10 -7.85
C ALA A 86 -6.53 3.15 -6.76
N THR A 87 -7.64 3.49 -6.10
CA THR A 87 -8.31 2.62 -5.13
C THR A 87 -8.81 1.33 -5.78
N ALA A 88 -9.39 1.40 -6.97
CA ALA A 88 -9.88 0.23 -7.68
C ALA A 88 -8.75 -0.77 -7.98
N VAL A 89 -7.60 -0.26 -8.42
CA VAL A 89 -6.40 -1.08 -8.65
C VAL A 89 -5.88 -1.69 -7.34
N ALA A 90 -5.79 -0.88 -6.28
CA ALA A 90 -5.34 -1.34 -4.98
C ALA A 90 -6.29 -2.40 -4.41
N TYR A 91 -7.60 -2.19 -4.52
CA TYR A 91 -8.61 -3.15 -4.07
C TYR A 91 -8.55 -4.47 -4.83
N SER A 92 -8.32 -4.44 -6.16
CA SER A 92 -8.16 -5.66 -6.95
C SER A 92 -6.99 -6.52 -6.45
N ALA A 93 -5.81 -5.91 -6.27
CA ALA A 93 -4.64 -6.61 -5.74
C ALA A 93 -4.85 -7.09 -4.29
N ALA A 94 -5.42 -6.23 -3.43
CA ALA A 94 -5.67 -6.57 -2.03
C ALA A 94 -6.64 -7.74 -1.89
N ARG A 95 -7.71 -7.79 -2.69
CA ARG A 95 -8.68 -8.89 -2.70
C ARG A 95 -8.04 -10.21 -3.11
N ILE A 96 -7.19 -10.21 -4.13
CA ILE A 96 -6.48 -11.41 -4.57
C ILE A 96 -5.55 -11.89 -3.44
N ALA A 97 -4.75 -10.99 -2.88
CA ALA A 97 -3.85 -11.32 -1.79
C ALA A 97 -4.63 -11.85 -0.55
N ALA A 98 -5.73 -11.18 -0.15
CA ALA A 98 -6.53 -11.59 1.00
C ALA A 98 -7.10 -13.00 0.86
N ASN A 99 -7.61 -13.34 -0.34
CA ASN A 99 -8.27 -14.62 -0.58
C ASN A 99 -7.32 -15.80 -0.76
N ASN A 100 -6.05 -15.52 -1.11
CA ASN A 100 -5.06 -16.55 -1.43
C ASN A 100 -3.82 -16.48 -0.53
N PHE A 101 -3.92 -15.84 0.63
CA PHE A 101 -2.81 -15.76 1.58
C PHE A 101 -2.75 -17.02 2.43
N GLY A 102 -1.61 -17.71 2.44
CA GLY A 102 -1.44 -19.00 3.10
C GLY A 102 -1.44 -18.97 4.63
N ILE A 103 -1.48 -17.78 5.23
CA ILE A 103 -1.49 -17.60 6.69
C ILE A 103 -2.83 -17.01 7.12
N ASP A 104 -3.50 -17.66 8.07
CA ASP A 104 -4.80 -17.19 8.58
C ASP A 104 -4.65 -15.87 9.35
N TYR A 105 -5.67 -15.02 9.21
CA TYR A 105 -5.73 -13.78 9.99
C TYR A 105 -6.21 -14.05 11.41
N ASP A 106 -5.42 -13.60 12.38
CA ASP A 106 -5.78 -13.61 13.80
C ASP A 106 -6.31 -12.20 14.20
N PRO A 107 -7.64 -12.04 14.40
CA PRO A 107 -8.22 -10.76 14.80
C PRO A 107 -7.84 -10.34 16.22
N ASP A 108 -7.40 -11.27 17.06
CA ASP A 108 -7.01 -11.03 18.46
C ASP A 108 -5.51 -10.73 18.61
N VAL A 109 -4.77 -10.67 17.49
CA VAL A 109 -3.35 -10.36 17.50
C VAL A 109 -3.08 -9.00 18.16
N ASN A 110 -2.17 -8.98 19.15
CA ASN A 110 -1.78 -7.72 19.79
C ASN A 110 -0.89 -6.89 18.85
N LEU A 111 -1.48 -5.87 18.25
CA LEU A 111 -0.83 -4.92 17.35
C LEU A 111 -0.47 -3.59 18.04
N GLU A 112 -0.57 -3.46 19.36
CA GLU A 112 -0.07 -2.27 20.07
C GLU A 112 1.40 -2.03 19.74
N TRP A 113 1.76 -0.79 19.38
CA TRP A 113 3.10 -0.48 18.86
C TRP A 113 4.23 -0.91 19.81
N ALA A 114 4.03 -0.79 21.13
CA ALA A 114 5.04 -1.19 22.11
C ALA A 114 5.25 -2.71 22.13
N ALA A 115 4.17 -3.50 21.98
CA ALA A 115 4.24 -4.95 21.92
C ALA A 115 4.88 -5.42 20.60
N VAL A 116 4.51 -4.81 19.47
CA VAL A 116 5.10 -5.09 18.16
C VAL A 116 6.60 -4.77 18.16
N ARG A 117 6.97 -3.56 18.59
CA ARG A 117 8.37 -3.16 18.73
C ARG A 117 9.14 -4.12 19.62
N GLY A 118 8.60 -4.48 20.79
CA GLY A 118 9.25 -5.39 21.72
C GLY A 118 9.50 -6.78 21.16
N ARG A 119 8.65 -7.26 20.26
CA ARG A 119 8.87 -8.52 19.51
C ARG A 119 10.00 -8.39 18.49
N LEU A 120 9.98 -7.33 17.66
CA LEU A 120 10.96 -7.12 16.59
C LEU A 120 12.38 -6.85 17.12
N LEU A 121 12.50 -6.14 18.23
CA LEU A 121 13.81 -5.83 18.85
C LEU A 121 14.48 -7.03 19.53
N LYS A 122 13.83 -8.18 19.65
CA LYS A 122 14.48 -9.42 20.10
C LYS A 122 15.42 -10.01 19.04
N GLU A 123 15.15 -9.75 17.77
CA GLU A 123 15.83 -10.36 16.63
C GLU A 123 16.66 -9.35 15.82
N SER A 124 16.46 -8.06 16.04
CA SER A 124 17.11 -6.99 15.30
C SER A 124 17.44 -5.79 16.18
N PRO A 125 18.53 -5.06 15.93
CA PRO A 125 18.89 -3.88 16.71
C PRO A 125 17.88 -2.74 16.60
N TYR A 126 17.06 -2.71 15.56
CA TYR A 126 15.97 -1.77 15.33
C TYR A 126 14.91 -2.39 14.40
N VAL A 127 13.75 -1.75 14.30
CA VAL A 127 12.67 -2.20 13.42
C VAL A 127 13.10 -1.99 11.97
N THR A 128 13.16 -3.06 11.18
CA THR A 128 13.50 -3.05 9.75
C THR A 128 12.27 -3.34 8.90
N LEU A 129 12.29 -2.93 7.62
CA LEU A 129 11.19 -3.22 6.70
C LEU A 129 10.92 -4.72 6.55
N PRO A 130 11.91 -5.59 6.30
CA PRO A 130 11.65 -7.03 6.16
C PRO A 130 11.06 -7.65 7.44
N ALA A 131 11.54 -7.24 8.61
CA ALA A 131 11.05 -7.75 9.88
C ALA A 131 9.59 -7.30 10.14
N LEU A 132 9.24 -6.06 9.78
CA LEU A 132 7.87 -5.57 9.93
C LEU A 132 6.92 -6.22 8.92
N VAL A 133 7.34 -6.43 7.66
CA VAL A 133 6.56 -7.19 6.67
C VAL A 133 6.32 -8.61 7.18
N ARG A 134 7.37 -9.30 7.66
CA ARG A 134 7.27 -10.66 8.23
C ARG A 134 6.27 -10.72 9.38
N LEU A 135 6.30 -9.73 10.28
CA LEU A 135 5.36 -9.67 11.40
C LEU A 135 3.91 -9.48 10.91
N CYS A 136 3.67 -8.59 9.93
CA CYS A 136 2.35 -8.43 9.32
C CYS A 136 1.87 -9.75 8.72
N HIS A 137 2.71 -10.42 7.92
CA HIS A 137 2.40 -11.69 7.28
C HIS A 137 2.08 -12.78 8.31
N MET A 138 2.90 -12.94 9.35
CA MET A 138 2.66 -13.91 10.44
C MET A 138 1.38 -13.62 11.22
N SER A 139 0.89 -12.39 11.18
CA SER A 139 -0.40 -11.98 11.74
C SER A 139 -1.57 -12.16 10.76
N GLY A 140 -1.31 -12.75 9.58
CA GLY A 140 -2.30 -12.93 8.52
C GLY A 140 -2.68 -11.62 7.81
N ILE A 141 -1.82 -10.59 7.84
CA ILE A 141 -2.00 -9.30 7.20
C ILE A 141 -1.07 -9.21 5.98
N PRO A 142 -1.55 -9.48 4.75
CA PRO A 142 -0.74 -9.34 3.55
C PRO A 142 -0.27 -7.90 3.35
N VAL A 143 0.99 -7.74 2.93
CA VAL A 143 1.56 -6.45 2.50
C VAL A 143 1.84 -6.52 1.02
N VAL A 144 1.14 -5.71 0.23
CA VAL A 144 1.18 -5.70 -1.23
C VAL A 144 1.89 -4.44 -1.72
N TYR A 145 2.88 -4.56 -2.59
CA TYR A 145 3.43 -3.43 -3.32
C TYR A 145 2.91 -3.43 -4.75
N ILE A 146 2.25 -2.34 -5.17
CA ILE A 146 1.76 -2.19 -6.54
C ILE A 146 2.69 -1.25 -7.31
N LYS A 147 3.31 -1.78 -8.35
CA LYS A 147 4.20 -1.05 -9.26
C LYS A 147 3.43 -0.38 -10.40
N ASN A 148 2.45 -1.10 -10.94
CA ASN A 148 1.78 -0.75 -12.17
C ASN A 148 0.42 -0.10 -11.90
N PHE A 149 0.31 1.19 -12.23
CA PHE A 149 -0.93 1.98 -12.18
C PHE A 149 -1.25 2.58 -13.55
N PRO A 150 -2.51 2.94 -13.82
CA PRO A 150 -2.86 3.74 -14.99
C PRO A 150 -2.07 5.05 -15.03
N ALA A 151 -1.68 5.50 -16.22
CA ALA A 151 -0.72 6.61 -16.40
C ALA A 151 -1.13 7.94 -15.75
N LYS A 152 -2.41 8.18 -15.50
CA LYS A 152 -2.94 9.40 -14.89
C LYS A 152 -3.42 9.23 -13.46
N SER A 153 -3.41 8.00 -12.92
CA SER A 153 -3.89 7.79 -11.54
C SER A 153 -2.93 8.36 -10.51
N CYS A 154 -3.50 8.91 -9.44
CA CYS A 154 -2.71 9.36 -8.30
C CYS A 154 -2.18 8.17 -7.52
N LYS A 155 -0.88 8.17 -7.24
CA LYS A 155 -0.27 7.20 -6.33
C LYS A 155 -0.37 7.72 -4.89
N MET A 156 -1.12 7.03 -4.07
CA MET A 156 -1.10 7.19 -2.61
C MET A 156 0.23 6.66 -2.06
N ALA A 157 0.59 7.02 -0.84
CA ALA A 157 1.79 6.45 -0.19
C ALA A 157 1.53 4.99 0.19
N GLY A 158 0.43 4.75 0.89
CA GLY A 158 -0.10 3.47 1.29
C GLY A 158 -1.60 3.52 1.44
N MET A 159 -2.18 2.40 1.80
CA MET A 159 -3.60 2.22 2.08
C MET A 159 -3.79 0.94 2.89
N ALA A 160 -4.57 1.01 3.95
CA ALA A 160 -5.07 -0.17 4.65
C ALA A 160 -6.51 -0.46 4.21
N LEU A 161 -6.79 -1.71 3.85
CA LEU A 161 -8.06 -2.18 3.31
C LEU A 161 -8.54 -3.39 4.10
N MET A 162 -9.87 -3.53 4.25
CA MET A 162 -10.46 -4.79 4.72
C MET A 162 -11.00 -5.55 3.50
N CYS A 163 -10.51 -6.74 3.25
CA CYS A 163 -10.93 -7.61 2.16
C CYS A 163 -11.32 -8.97 2.73
N SER A 164 -12.56 -9.40 2.51
CA SER A 164 -13.04 -10.73 2.97
C SER A 164 -12.81 -10.98 4.47
N GLY A 165 -12.97 -9.95 5.32
CA GLY A 165 -12.75 -10.03 6.77
C GLY A 165 -11.28 -10.02 7.20
N ARG A 166 -10.34 -9.80 6.28
CA ARG A 166 -8.90 -9.75 6.49
C ARG A 166 -8.36 -8.35 6.15
N PRO A 167 -7.58 -7.69 7.01
CA PRO A 167 -6.91 -6.45 6.67
C PRO A 167 -5.75 -6.72 5.71
N VAL A 168 -5.54 -5.82 4.76
CA VAL A 168 -4.45 -5.84 3.78
C VAL A 168 -3.82 -4.46 3.73
N ILE A 169 -2.50 -4.40 3.70
CA ILE A 169 -1.76 -3.16 3.49
C ILE A 169 -1.28 -3.10 2.05
N VAL A 170 -1.58 -2.01 1.35
CA VAL A 170 -1.13 -1.76 -0.02
C VAL A 170 -0.20 -0.57 -0.05
N LEU A 171 1.03 -0.76 -0.54
CA LEU A 171 2.03 0.28 -0.75
C LEU A 171 2.13 0.56 -2.25
N THR A 172 2.18 1.83 -2.66
CA THR A 172 2.07 2.17 -4.09
C THR A 172 3.19 3.05 -4.62
N GLN A 173 3.95 3.72 -3.77
CA GLN A 173 5.01 4.62 -4.22
C GLN A 173 6.37 3.96 -4.20
N ALA A 174 7.12 4.06 -5.31
CA ALA A 174 8.52 3.69 -5.39
C ALA A 174 9.37 4.72 -4.64
N LYS A 175 9.39 4.61 -3.32
CA LYS A 175 10.17 5.48 -2.43
C LYS A 175 11.54 4.85 -2.16
N LYS A 176 12.48 5.68 -1.70
CA LYS A 176 13.76 5.20 -1.18
C LYS A 176 13.57 4.53 0.17
N HIS A 177 14.56 3.74 0.53
CA HIS A 177 14.63 3.07 1.83
C HIS A 177 14.32 4.04 2.99
N GLY A 178 13.64 3.53 4.01
CA GLY A 178 13.17 4.30 5.16
C GLY A 178 11.77 4.93 4.97
N PHE A 179 11.44 5.40 3.77
CA PHE A 179 10.08 5.91 3.51
C PHE A 179 9.04 4.78 3.53
N MET A 180 9.34 3.64 2.86
CA MET A 180 8.41 2.50 2.86
C MET A 180 8.24 1.89 4.24
N LEU A 181 9.29 1.87 5.06
CA LEU A 181 9.20 1.44 6.44
C LEU A 181 8.22 2.31 7.24
N PHE A 182 8.29 3.65 7.07
CA PHE A 182 7.36 4.55 7.72
C PHE A 182 5.93 4.39 7.21
N ASP A 183 5.75 4.31 5.87
CA ASP A 183 4.44 4.10 5.27
C ASP A 183 3.81 2.79 5.76
N LEU A 184 4.56 1.69 5.80
CA LEU A 184 4.08 0.41 6.34
C LEU A 184 3.69 0.50 7.81
N ALA A 185 4.51 1.15 8.63
CA ALA A 185 4.22 1.35 10.05
C ALA A 185 2.97 2.24 10.26
N HIS A 186 2.75 3.23 9.40
CA HIS A 186 1.60 4.10 9.41
C HIS A 186 0.31 3.35 9.06
N GLU A 187 0.32 2.56 7.97
CA GLU A 187 -0.84 1.75 7.56
C GLU A 187 -1.17 0.66 8.61
N LEU A 188 -0.15 0.06 9.21
CA LEU A 188 -0.36 -0.84 10.34
C LEU A 188 -0.99 -0.11 11.55
N GLY A 189 -0.67 1.17 11.73
CA GLY A 189 -1.29 2.04 12.74
C GLY A 189 -2.81 2.18 12.51
N HIS A 190 -3.26 2.36 11.28
CA HIS A 190 -4.69 2.39 10.96
C HIS A 190 -5.40 1.08 11.32
N ILE A 191 -4.75 -0.06 11.10
CA ILE A 191 -5.29 -1.37 11.49
C ILE A 191 -5.34 -1.51 13.02
N ALA A 192 -4.22 -1.22 13.68
CA ALA A 192 -4.06 -1.37 15.13
C ALA A 192 -5.01 -0.47 15.94
N ARG A 193 -5.32 0.72 15.41
CA ARG A 193 -6.24 1.68 16.04
C ARG A 193 -7.72 1.43 15.65
N GLY A 194 -7.99 0.40 14.84
CA GLY A 194 -9.35 0.06 14.44
C GLY A 194 -10.00 1.07 13.50
N HIS A 195 -9.20 1.85 12.74
CA HIS A 195 -9.69 2.85 11.80
C HIS A 195 -10.41 2.23 10.60
N LEU A 196 -10.19 0.94 10.33
CA LEU A 196 -10.88 0.18 9.29
C LEU A 196 -12.29 -0.17 9.78
N LYS A 197 -13.30 0.57 9.34
CA LYS A 197 -14.71 0.30 9.71
C LYS A 197 -15.41 -0.49 8.64
N ALA A 198 -16.31 -1.42 9.05
CA ALA A 198 -17.13 -2.21 8.14
C ALA A 198 -18.02 -1.29 7.30
N SER A 199 -17.87 -1.29 5.97
CA SER A 199 -18.92 -0.87 5.07
C SER A 199 -19.79 -2.08 4.75
N ASP A 200 -21.06 -1.85 4.45
CA ASP A 200 -22.00 -2.94 4.08
C ASP A 200 -21.50 -3.77 2.88
N ASP A 201 -20.54 -3.25 2.11
CA ASP A 201 -19.93 -3.88 0.93
C ASP A 201 -18.62 -4.62 1.20
N GLY A 202 -18.15 -4.67 2.47
CA GLY A 202 -16.88 -5.34 2.85
C GLY A 202 -15.61 -4.63 2.36
N VAL A 203 -15.74 -3.45 1.77
CA VAL A 203 -14.62 -2.60 1.35
C VAL A 203 -14.44 -1.47 2.35
N PHE A 204 -13.28 -1.45 2.95
CA PHE A 204 -12.88 -0.35 3.82
C PHE A 204 -11.75 0.42 3.18
N VAL A 205 -11.98 1.69 3.01
CA VAL A 205 -10.96 2.66 2.74
C VAL A 205 -11.09 3.69 3.84
N ASP A 206 -9.98 4.21 4.33
CA ASP A 206 -9.98 5.24 5.35
C ASP A 206 -11.03 6.32 5.02
N ARG A 207 -12.09 6.42 5.85
CA ARG A 207 -13.19 7.35 5.60
C ARG A 207 -12.81 8.73 6.11
N LYS A 208 -12.89 9.73 5.26
CA LYS A 208 -13.03 11.11 5.70
C LYS A 208 -14.40 11.28 6.39
N ILE A 209 -14.41 11.10 7.70
CA ILE A 209 -15.46 11.65 8.55
C ILE A 209 -14.98 13.06 8.85
N ASP A 210 -15.76 14.08 8.71
CA ASP A 210 -15.48 15.51 8.93
C ASP A 210 -14.00 15.94 9.01
N SER A 211 -13.62 17.04 8.44
CA SER A 211 -12.22 17.48 8.26
C SER A 211 -11.34 17.41 9.52
N ASP A 212 -11.93 17.56 10.70
CA ASP A 212 -11.22 17.50 11.98
C ASP A 212 -11.01 16.06 12.45
N ALA A 213 -12.01 15.17 12.35
CA ALA A 213 -11.90 13.77 12.76
C ALA A 213 -10.87 12.96 11.91
N THR A 214 -10.71 13.32 10.63
CA THR A 214 -9.68 12.68 9.77
C THR A 214 -8.27 13.11 10.17
N ALA A 215 -8.10 14.36 10.58
CA ALA A 215 -6.80 14.83 11.08
C ALA A 215 -6.39 14.09 12.36
N ASP A 216 -7.34 13.73 13.21
CA ASP A 216 -7.11 12.95 14.43
C ASP A 216 -6.68 11.51 14.09
N LEU A 217 -7.36 10.81 13.18
CA LEU A 217 -7.02 9.42 12.77
C LEU A 217 -5.62 9.34 12.14
N GLU A 218 -5.29 10.31 11.28
CA GLU A 218 -3.94 10.42 10.70
C GLU A 218 -2.88 10.74 11.77
N GLY A 219 -3.24 11.57 12.76
CA GLY A 219 -2.41 11.86 13.91
C GLY A 219 -2.11 10.61 14.74
N GLU A 220 -3.13 9.79 15.00
CA GLU A 220 -3.01 8.52 15.71
C GLU A 220 -2.15 7.51 14.95
N ALA A 221 -2.34 7.36 13.62
CA ALA A 221 -1.51 6.49 12.80
C ALA A 221 -0.05 6.96 12.74
N ASN A 222 0.19 8.27 12.63
CA ASN A 222 1.54 8.84 12.71
C ASN A 222 2.19 8.59 14.09
N SER A 223 1.45 8.80 15.19
CA SER A 223 1.93 8.54 16.55
C SER A 223 2.27 7.06 16.74
N TYR A 224 1.43 6.17 16.21
CA TYR A 224 1.70 4.74 16.18
C TYR A 224 3.01 4.43 15.42
N ALA A 225 3.17 4.95 14.20
CA ALA A 225 4.38 4.74 13.40
C ALA A 225 5.63 5.25 14.11
N PHE A 226 5.61 6.44 14.69
CA PHE A 226 6.73 6.95 15.49
C PHE A 226 7.00 6.08 16.71
N GLY A 227 5.97 5.67 17.46
CA GLY A 227 6.09 4.76 18.59
C GLY A 227 6.75 3.45 18.20
N LEU A 228 6.27 2.82 17.11
CA LEU A 228 6.82 1.57 16.60
C LEU A 228 8.27 1.70 16.16
N LEU A 229 8.61 2.73 15.40
CA LEU A 229 9.95 2.89 14.82
C LEU A 229 10.98 3.47 15.78
N SER A 230 10.57 4.31 16.74
CA SER A 230 11.50 5.02 17.62
C SER A 230 11.31 4.76 19.12
N GLY A 231 10.23 4.10 19.52
CA GLY A 231 9.85 3.95 20.94
C GLY A 231 9.25 5.22 21.56
N LYS A 232 8.93 6.23 20.74
CA LYS A 232 8.34 7.50 21.17
C LYS A 232 7.28 7.92 20.15
N GLU A 233 6.07 8.26 20.61
CA GLU A 233 4.96 8.68 19.75
C GLU A 233 5.21 9.99 19.01
N ALA A 234 6.22 10.75 19.41
CA ALA A 234 6.74 11.91 18.69
C ALA A 234 8.27 11.92 18.76
N LEU A 235 8.91 12.02 17.61
CA LEU A 235 10.37 12.10 17.51
C LEU A 235 10.77 13.38 16.77
N ARG A 236 11.67 14.15 17.34
CA ARG A 236 12.28 15.32 16.72
C ARG A 236 13.79 15.24 16.88
N ILE A 237 14.48 14.98 15.80
CA ILE A 237 15.94 14.86 15.80
C ILE A 237 16.56 16.22 15.43
N VAL A 238 17.33 16.75 16.35
CA VAL A 238 18.01 18.03 16.22
C VAL A 238 19.51 17.81 16.51
N PRO A 239 20.43 18.38 15.72
CA PRO A 239 21.86 18.28 15.98
C PRO A 239 22.23 19.04 17.27
N GLU A 240 23.03 18.43 18.12
CA GLU A 240 23.51 19.06 19.37
C GLU A 240 24.28 20.35 19.12
N THR A 241 24.98 20.42 18.00
CA THR A 241 25.84 21.58 17.63
C THR A 241 25.07 22.79 17.11
N GLY A 242 23.74 22.67 16.90
CA GLY A 242 22.93 23.72 16.27
C GLY A 242 23.31 24.03 14.81
N LYS A 243 24.23 23.28 14.20
CA LYS A 243 24.67 23.44 12.81
C LYS A 243 24.09 22.32 11.93
N TYR A 244 23.76 22.65 10.69
CA TYR A 244 23.34 21.65 9.73
C TYR A 244 24.48 20.67 9.40
N LEU A 245 24.13 19.38 9.35
CA LEU A 245 25.08 18.32 9.07
C LEU A 245 25.21 18.10 7.56
N ARG A 246 26.45 17.93 7.09
CA ARG A 246 26.70 17.41 5.75
C ARG A 246 26.27 15.95 5.66
N ALA A 247 25.96 15.48 4.48
CA ALA A 247 25.40 14.15 4.22
C ALA A 247 26.23 13.00 4.83
N ASP A 248 27.55 13.06 4.72
CA ASP A 248 28.48 12.06 5.26
C ASP A 248 28.49 12.03 6.79
N LEU A 249 28.44 13.20 7.42
CA LEU A 249 28.34 13.33 8.87
C LEU A 249 26.96 12.91 9.37
N LEU A 250 25.90 13.29 8.66
CA LEU A 250 24.53 12.89 8.98
C LEU A 250 24.36 11.37 8.92
N ALA A 251 24.89 10.71 7.89
CA ALA A 251 24.83 9.26 7.76
C ALA A 251 25.55 8.55 8.93
N ARG A 252 26.74 9.02 9.31
CA ARG A 252 27.48 8.47 10.46
C ARG A 252 26.79 8.73 11.79
N ALA A 253 26.28 9.94 12.00
CA ALA A 253 25.54 10.29 13.21
C ALA A 253 24.23 9.46 13.32
N ALA A 254 23.54 9.26 12.20
CA ALA A 254 22.34 8.46 12.16
C ALA A 254 22.60 6.97 12.51
N LYS A 255 23.69 6.37 12.03
CA LYS A 255 24.10 5.01 12.41
C LYS A 255 24.33 4.92 13.92
N ARG A 256 25.14 5.81 14.48
CA ARG A 256 25.43 5.81 15.92
C ARG A 256 24.16 6.02 16.75
N PHE A 257 23.36 7.03 16.41
CA PHE A 257 22.09 7.29 17.11
C PHE A 257 21.14 6.09 17.02
N GLY A 258 21.06 5.48 15.84
CA GLY A 258 20.23 4.31 15.59
C GLY A 258 20.61 3.12 16.46
N GLU A 259 21.90 2.82 16.56
CA GLU A 259 22.44 1.75 17.42
C GLU A 259 22.19 2.04 18.91
N GLU A 260 22.43 3.28 19.37
CA GLU A 260 22.24 3.68 20.77
C GLU A 260 20.76 3.74 21.20
N ASN A 261 19.82 3.99 20.27
CA ASN A 261 18.41 4.22 20.56
C ASN A 261 17.47 3.18 19.97
N ALA A 262 17.99 2.13 19.32
CA ALA A 262 17.23 1.12 18.60
C ALA A 262 16.28 1.70 17.54
N VAL A 263 16.78 2.64 16.74
CA VAL A 263 16.04 3.31 15.65
C VAL A 263 16.74 3.07 14.32
N ASP A 264 16.01 2.69 13.29
CA ASP A 264 16.58 2.52 11.94
C ASP A 264 17.30 3.82 11.49
N PRO A 265 18.57 3.76 11.08
CA PRO A 265 19.33 4.94 10.68
C PRO A 265 18.69 5.74 9.55
N THR A 266 17.94 5.08 8.66
CA THR A 266 17.20 5.77 7.57
C THR A 266 16.05 6.59 8.12
N HIS A 267 15.34 6.08 9.13
CA HIS A 267 14.29 6.83 9.83
C HIS A 267 14.86 8.03 10.58
N VAL A 268 16.03 7.90 11.19
CA VAL A 268 16.77 9.02 11.82
C VAL A 268 17.04 10.13 10.81
N VAL A 269 17.57 9.77 9.62
CA VAL A 269 17.86 10.72 8.54
C VAL A 269 16.59 11.39 8.02
N LEU A 270 15.52 10.66 7.83
CA LEU A 270 14.24 11.22 7.36
C LEU A 270 13.64 12.18 8.37
N ASN A 271 13.66 11.81 9.66
CA ASN A 271 13.18 12.68 10.73
C ASN A 271 14.02 13.97 10.83
N TYR A 272 15.34 13.87 10.70
CA TYR A 272 16.22 15.04 10.59
C TYR A 272 15.85 15.93 9.40
N GLY A 273 15.69 15.34 8.21
CA GLY A 273 15.34 16.06 7.00
C GLY A 273 14.03 16.83 7.15
N PHE A 274 13.02 16.21 7.75
CA PHE A 274 11.72 16.81 8.05
C PHE A 274 11.84 17.92 9.12
N THR A 275 12.45 17.60 10.26
CA THR A 275 12.53 18.51 11.42
C THR A 275 13.36 19.76 11.14
N GLN A 276 14.45 19.62 10.39
CA GLN A 276 15.39 20.70 10.06
C GLN A 276 15.12 21.32 8.69
N ASN A 277 14.15 20.83 7.92
CA ASN A 277 13.91 21.20 6.53
C ASN A 277 15.18 21.06 5.65
N GLN A 278 16.00 20.01 5.90
CA GLN A 278 17.28 19.76 5.24
C GLN A 278 17.21 18.54 4.31
N TRP A 279 16.23 18.52 3.43
CA TRP A 279 15.98 17.41 2.49
C TRP A 279 17.17 17.08 1.57
N PRO A 280 17.94 18.05 0.99
CA PRO A 280 19.09 17.71 0.16
C PRO A 280 20.16 16.90 0.90
N ALA A 281 20.46 17.28 2.14
CA ALA A 281 21.43 16.56 2.99
C ALA A 281 20.88 15.18 3.39
N ALA A 282 19.60 15.10 3.78
CA ALA A 282 18.94 13.86 4.14
C ALA A 282 18.91 12.87 2.96
N MET A 283 18.49 13.31 1.77
CA MET A 283 18.46 12.45 0.58
C MET A 283 19.83 11.95 0.14
N SER A 284 20.88 12.76 0.35
CA SER A 284 22.26 12.36 0.09
C SER A 284 22.78 11.38 1.15
N ALA A 285 22.42 11.58 2.42
CA ALA A 285 22.77 10.66 3.51
C ALA A 285 22.08 9.29 3.33
N LEU A 286 20.80 9.26 2.90
CA LEU A 286 20.11 8.02 2.55
C LEU A 286 20.82 7.24 1.44
N LYS A 287 21.35 7.93 0.40
CA LYS A 287 22.13 7.25 -0.64
C LYS A 287 23.38 6.57 -0.08
N ILE A 288 24.03 7.18 0.92
CA ILE A 288 25.21 6.60 1.57
C ILE A 288 24.80 5.39 2.42
N LEU A 289 23.72 5.50 3.19
CA LEU A 289 23.26 4.43 4.08
C LEU A 289 22.76 3.21 3.31
N CYS A 290 22.11 3.42 2.17
CA CYS A 290 21.41 2.37 1.41
C CYS A 290 22.14 1.94 0.14
N SER A 291 23.44 2.25 0.01
CA SER A 291 24.22 1.98 -1.23
C SER A 291 24.27 0.50 -1.61
N GLU A 292 24.22 -0.40 -0.63
CA GLU A 292 24.33 -1.85 -0.80
C GLU A 292 23.05 -2.59 -0.34
N MET A 293 22.00 -1.86 -0.01
CA MET A 293 20.74 -2.46 0.45
C MET A 293 19.89 -2.91 -0.73
N PRO A 294 19.16 -4.04 -0.61
CA PRO A 294 18.18 -4.46 -1.60
C PRO A 294 17.07 -3.41 -1.72
N ILE A 295 16.38 -3.43 -2.85
CA ILE A 295 15.27 -2.51 -3.13
C ILE A 295 14.07 -2.91 -2.29
N ASP A 296 13.52 -1.99 -1.50
CA ASP A 296 12.39 -2.23 -0.59
C ASP A 296 11.17 -2.84 -1.29
N GLN A 297 10.88 -2.38 -2.51
CA GLN A 297 9.77 -2.87 -3.33
C GLN A 297 9.94 -4.34 -3.69
N ASP A 298 11.16 -4.76 -4.01
CA ASP A 298 11.46 -6.15 -4.34
C ASP A 298 11.35 -7.05 -3.11
N ILE A 299 11.75 -6.54 -1.92
CA ILE A 299 11.58 -7.26 -0.65
C ILE A 299 10.10 -7.54 -0.41
N VAL A 300 9.25 -6.50 -0.43
CA VAL A 300 7.81 -6.65 -0.17
C VAL A 300 7.17 -7.61 -1.16
N ARG A 301 7.49 -7.46 -2.47
CA ARG A 301 6.96 -8.32 -3.51
C ARG A 301 7.37 -9.78 -3.31
N THR A 302 8.66 -10.04 -3.10
CA THR A 302 9.18 -11.42 -2.92
C THR A 302 8.52 -12.08 -1.72
N MET A 303 8.47 -11.40 -0.57
CA MET A 303 7.85 -11.94 0.63
C MET A 303 6.35 -12.21 0.45
N LEU A 304 5.62 -11.33 -0.27
CA LEU A 304 4.21 -11.58 -0.58
C LEU A 304 4.04 -12.86 -1.39
N MET A 305 4.83 -13.03 -2.47
CA MET A 305 4.71 -14.17 -3.38
C MET A 305 5.12 -15.48 -2.71
N GLU A 306 6.02 -15.44 -1.70
CA GLU A 306 6.38 -16.60 -0.88
C GLU A 306 5.22 -17.09 0.00
N ASP A 307 4.38 -16.15 0.49
CA ASP A 307 3.29 -16.43 1.43
C ASP A 307 1.90 -16.55 0.75
N ILE A 308 1.82 -16.34 -0.58
CA ILE A 308 0.63 -16.70 -1.38
C ILE A 308 0.54 -18.21 -1.50
N ASP A 309 -0.64 -18.76 -1.22
CA ASP A 309 -0.93 -20.19 -1.37
C ASP A 309 -1.04 -20.55 -2.85
N GLN A 310 0.00 -21.16 -3.38
CA GLN A 310 0.11 -21.56 -4.79
C GLN A 310 -0.87 -22.67 -5.17
N ASP A 311 -1.37 -23.44 -4.21
CA ASP A 311 -2.33 -24.52 -4.46
C ASP A 311 -3.78 -23.99 -4.51
N CYS A 312 -4.03 -22.84 -3.89
CA CYS A 312 -5.37 -22.22 -3.82
C CYS A 312 -5.57 -21.12 -4.88
N ILE A 313 -4.53 -20.39 -5.26
CA ILE A 313 -4.65 -19.30 -6.24
C ILE A 313 -4.87 -19.85 -7.65
N ASN A 314 -5.86 -19.32 -8.38
CA ASN A 314 -6.02 -19.66 -9.79
C ASN A 314 -5.04 -18.86 -10.67
N ASP A 315 -4.77 -19.39 -11.88
CA ASP A 315 -3.80 -18.82 -12.82
C ASP A 315 -4.10 -17.36 -13.17
N ASP A 316 -5.37 -17.00 -13.40
CA ASP A 316 -5.79 -15.63 -13.73
C ASP A 316 -5.50 -14.64 -12.60
N ASP A 317 -5.73 -15.03 -11.33
CA ASP A 317 -5.43 -14.19 -10.17
C ASP A 317 -3.92 -14.06 -9.96
N LEU A 318 -3.18 -15.13 -10.14
CA LEU A 318 -1.71 -15.11 -10.04
C LEU A 318 -1.10 -14.20 -11.12
N GLU A 319 -1.56 -14.34 -12.37
CA GLU A 319 -1.14 -13.49 -13.49
C GLU A 319 -1.45 -12.02 -13.22
N LEU A 320 -2.68 -11.72 -12.76
CA LEU A 320 -3.10 -10.35 -12.45
C LEU A 320 -2.29 -9.75 -11.29
N LEU A 321 -2.10 -10.51 -10.20
CA LEU A 321 -1.31 -10.04 -9.05
C LEU A 321 0.14 -9.78 -9.47
N THR A 322 0.73 -10.69 -10.24
CA THR A 322 2.08 -10.56 -10.81
C THR A 322 2.19 -9.32 -11.71
N ALA A 323 1.20 -9.11 -12.60
CA ALA A 323 1.17 -7.95 -13.49
C ALA A 323 1.05 -6.62 -12.71
N LEU A 324 0.27 -6.58 -11.63
CA LEU A 324 0.12 -5.38 -10.78
C LEU A 324 1.38 -5.10 -9.95
N CYS A 325 1.97 -6.13 -9.35
CA CYS A 325 3.18 -6.01 -8.53
C CYS A 325 4.44 -5.79 -9.37
N GLY A 326 4.41 -6.10 -10.67
CA GLY A 326 5.55 -5.95 -11.59
C GLY A 326 6.61 -7.02 -11.37
N ALA A 327 6.18 -8.24 -11.13
CA ALA A 327 7.03 -9.42 -11.02
C ALA A 327 7.45 -9.93 -12.41
#